data_2b1b81dd41ac8c8d36deab1069c81cea
#
_entry.id   2b1b81dd41ac8c8d36deab1069c81cea
#
_cell.length_a   1.000
_cell.length_b   1.000
_cell.length_c   1.000
_cell.angle_alpha   90.00
_cell.angle_beta   90.00
_cell.angle_gamma   90.00
#
_symmetry.space_group_name_H-M   'P 1'
#
loop_
_entity.id
_entity.type
_entity.pdbx_description
1 polymer ?
#
loop_
_entity_poly.entity_id
_entity_poly.type
_entity_poly.pdbx_seq_one_letter_code
_entity_poly.pdbx_strand_id
1 'polypeptide(L)'
;RGGYAVAYKARPDSAFLVNGRAVAPRNAPPQVKSAIAAANRIQGLPYKWGGGHARLNDSGYDCSGAVSYVLRNAGLMEDQMPSRGFLNYGRRGHGQWITVCARNGHVFLVIAGLRFDTYGRYRQDGPRWRTDSRSIRGHVLRHPPGL
;
A
#
# COMPACT_ATOMS: atom_id res chain seq x y z
N ARG A 1 -7.72 -6.90 -18.76
CA ARG A 1 -7.12 -8.16 -18.58
C ARG A 1 -6.60 -8.35 -17.14
N GLY A 2 -7.09 -9.29 -16.50
CA GLY A 2 -6.63 -9.70 -15.19
C GLY A 2 -5.56 -10.77 -15.36
N GLY A 3 -5.01 -11.31 -14.35
CA GLY A 3 -4.08 -12.41 -14.41
C GLY A 3 -2.64 -12.07 -14.19
N TYR A 4 -2.31 -10.78 -14.08
CA TYR A 4 -0.99 -10.40 -13.60
C TYR A 4 -0.87 -10.68 -12.12
N ALA A 5 0.34 -10.91 -11.69
CA ALA A 5 0.67 -10.94 -10.28
C ALA A 5 1.62 -9.81 -9.98
N VAL A 6 1.46 -9.22 -8.79
CA VAL A 6 2.43 -8.28 -8.26
C VAL A 6 3.42 -9.08 -7.43
N ALA A 7 4.68 -9.05 -7.82
CA ALA A 7 5.75 -9.74 -7.12
C ALA A 7 6.90 -8.79 -6.86
N TYR A 8 7.56 -8.99 -5.74
CA TYR A 8 8.75 -8.22 -5.42
C TYR A 8 9.90 -8.64 -6.35
N LYS A 9 10.54 -7.65 -6.95
CA LYS A 9 11.77 -7.84 -7.72
C LYS A 9 12.77 -6.81 -7.26
N ALA A 10 13.90 -7.27 -6.76
CA ALA A 10 14.98 -6.36 -6.39
C ALA A 10 15.53 -5.69 -7.64
N ARG A 11 15.52 -4.37 -7.66
CA ARG A 11 16.03 -3.53 -8.73
C ARG A 11 16.77 -2.35 -8.11
N PRO A 12 17.67 -1.68 -8.86
CA PRO A 12 18.43 -0.55 -8.29
C PRO A 12 17.56 0.55 -7.68
N ASP A 13 16.36 0.78 -8.23
CA ASP A 13 15.44 1.80 -7.78
C ASP A 13 14.31 1.24 -6.91
N SER A 14 14.44 0.01 -6.41
CA SER A 14 13.43 -0.61 -5.56
C SER A 14 13.74 -0.39 -4.08
N ALA A 15 12.69 -0.33 -3.27
CA ALA A 15 12.83 -0.47 -1.83
C ALA A 15 13.27 -1.89 -1.50
N PHE A 16 13.92 -2.06 -0.37
CA PHE A 16 14.32 -3.37 0.11
C PHE A 16 14.08 -3.47 1.62
N LEU A 17 13.99 -4.70 2.12
CA LEU A 17 13.66 -4.95 3.51
C LEU A 17 14.91 -5.18 4.36
N VAL A 18 14.91 -4.58 5.54
CA VAL A 18 15.89 -4.83 6.60
C VAL A 18 15.10 -5.04 7.87
N ASN A 19 15.13 -6.26 8.40
CA ASN A 19 14.41 -6.62 9.62
C ASN A 19 12.91 -6.27 9.57
N GLY A 20 12.27 -6.53 8.42
CA GLY A 20 10.85 -6.30 8.25
C GLY A 20 10.45 -4.87 7.97
N ARG A 21 11.40 -3.95 7.87
CA ARG A 21 11.14 -2.55 7.54
C ARG A 21 11.73 -2.23 6.17
N ALA A 22 11.01 -1.42 5.40
CA ALA A 22 11.48 -1.06 4.06
C ALA A 22 12.44 0.12 4.13
N VAL A 23 13.46 0.05 3.30
CA VAL A 23 14.41 1.14 3.08
C VAL A 23 14.15 1.70 1.68
N ALA A 24 13.91 3.00 1.61
CA ALA A 24 13.63 3.68 0.35
C ALA A 24 14.90 3.79 -0.49
N PRO A 25 14.80 3.67 -1.83
CA PRO A 25 15.93 3.99 -2.68
C PRO A 25 16.27 5.47 -2.57
N ARG A 26 17.54 5.79 -2.77
CA ARG A 26 18.05 7.15 -2.61
C ARG A 26 17.31 8.17 -3.46
N ASN A 27 17.01 7.79 -4.69
CA ASN A 27 16.41 8.67 -5.68
C ASN A 27 14.88 8.77 -5.57
N ALA A 28 14.28 8.14 -4.56
CA ALA A 28 12.83 8.22 -4.38
C ALA A 28 12.42 9.66 -4.07
N PRO A 29 11.31 10.14 -4.66
CA PRO A 29 10.74 11.43 -4.30
C PRO A 29 10.42 11.52 -2.81
N PRO A 30 10.37 12.73 -2.23
CA PRO A 30 10.07 12.89 -0.81
C PRO A 30 8.76 12.24 -0.37
N GLN A 31 7.70 12.32 -1.19
CA GLN A 31 6.41 11.70 -0.87
C GLN A 31 6.51 10.18 -0.81
N VAL A 32 7.34 9.58 -1.65
CA VAL A 32 7.56 8.14 -1.63
C VAL A 32 8.30 7.72 -0.37
N LYS A 33 9.31 8.50 0.03
CA LYS A 33 10.02 8.26 1.28
C LYS A 33 9.11 8.39 2.47
N SER A 34 8.22 9.39 2.46
CA SER A 34 7.22 9.58 3.52
C SER A 34 6.22 8.42 3.57
N ALA A 35 5.80 7.92 2.41
CA ALA A 35 4.89 6.77 2.34
C ALA A 35 5.55 5.52 2.92
N ILE A 36 6.80 5.27 2.58
CA ILE A 36 7.55 4.13 3.13
C ILE A 36 7.72 4.26 4.63
N ALA A 37 8.07 5.45 5.12
CA ALA A 37 8.21 5.70 6.55
C ALA A 37 6.88 5.47 7.28
N ALA A 38 5.76 5.91 6.71
CA ALA A 38 4.45 5.70 7.29
C ALA A 38 4.09 4.22 7.35
N ALA A 39 4.31 3.49 6.26
CA ALA A 39 4.07 2.05 6.22
C ALA A 39 4.91 1.32 7.28
N ASN A 40 6.16 1.71 7.45
CA ASN A 40 7.04 1.14 8.47
C ASN A 40 6.49 1.35 9.88
N ARG A 41 5.80 2.48 10.14
CA ARG A 41 5.26 2.74 11.48
C ARG A 41 4.14 1.79 11.86
N ILE A 42 3.33 1.35 10.89
CA ILE A 42 2.21 0.43 11.17
C ILE A 42 2.51 -1.01 10.77
N GLN A 43 3.66 -1.26 10.18
CA GLN A 43 4.12 -2.60 9.83
C GLN A 43 4.10 -3.50 11.06
N GLY A 44 3.42 -4.63 10.95
CA GLY A 44 3.35 -5.62 12.01
C GLY A 44 2.20 -5.46 13.00
N LEU A 45 1.41 -4.38 12.90
CA LEU A 45 0.21 -4.24 13.72
C LEU A 45 -0.84 -5.27 13.29
N PRO A 46 -1.80 -5.61 14.17
CA PRO A 46 -2.81 -6.60 13.83
C PRO A 46 -3.83 -6.05 12.83
N TYR A 47 -4.49 -6.97 12.13
CA TYR A 47 -5.69 -6.64 11.40
C TYR A 47 -6.81 -6.30 12.38
N LYS A 48 -7.48 -5.18 12.12
CA LYS A 48 -8.60 -4.73 12.94
C LYS A 48 -9.69 -4.25 12.01
N TRP A 49 -10.84 -4.89 12.00
CA TRP A 49 -11.95 -4.50 11.16
C TRP A 49 -12.36 -3.06 11.50
N GLY A 50 -12.43 -2.19 10.50
CA GLY A 50 -12.70 -0.76 10.71
C GLY A 50 -11.49 0.02 11.22
N GLY A 51 -10.36 -0.62 11.43
CA GLY A 51 -9.16 0.04 11.95
C GLY A 51 -8.61 1.09 10.99
N GLY A 52 -8.22 2.24 11.54
CA GLY A 52 -7.68 3.35 10.77
C GLY A 52 -8.72 4.29 10.20
N HIS A 53 -10.02 4.04 10.42
CA HIS A 53 -11.09 4.87 9.84
C HIS A 53 -11.61 5.93 10.80
N ALA A 54 -12.10 5.55 11.97
CA ALA A 54 -12.54 6.52 12.97
C ALA A 54 -11.35 7.35 13.46
N ARG A 55 -10.19 6.71 13.57
CA ARG A 55 -8.93 7.37 13.93
C ARG A 55 -7.87 6.92 12.97
N LEU A 56 -7.06 7.86 12.48
CA LEU A 56 -5.95 7.54 11.60
C LEU A 56 -4.88 6.73 12.34
N ASN A 57 -4.52 7.18 13.55
CA ASN A 57 -3.58 6.45 14.40
C ASN A 57 -4.38 5.45 15.24
N ASP A 58 -4.23 4.18 14.95
CA ASP A 58 -5.02 3.13 15.57
C ASP A 58 -4.11 1.97 16.02
N SER A 59 -4.68 1.07 16.80
CA SER A 59 -3.97 -0.10 17.30
C SER A 59 -3.92 -1.24 16.30
N GLY A 60 -4.70 -1.17 15.25
CA GLY A 60 -4.75 -2.12 14.17
C GLY A 60 -5.43 -1.49 12.96
N TYR A 61 -5.34 -2.13 11.81
CA TYR A 61 -5.80 -1.55 10.55
C TYR A 61 -6.47 -2.60 9.69
N ASP A 62 -7.55 -2.20 9.02
CA ASP A 62 -8.05 -2.98 7.90
C ASP A 62 -7.34 -2.54 6.61
N CYS A 63 -7.69 -3.14 5.48
CA CYS A 63 -6.99 -2.89 4.22
C CYS A 63 -7.03 -1.42 3.82
N SER A 64 -8.20 -0.83 3.80
CA SER A 64 -8.36 0.57 3.40
C SER A 64 -7.85 1.54 4.47
N GLY A 65 -7.90 1.15 5.74
CA GLY A 65 -7.32 1.93 6.83
C GLY A 65 -5.80 2.02 6.72
N ALA A 66 -5.15 0.90 6.41
CA ALA A 66 -3.70 0.89 6.22
C ALA A 66 -3.27 1.75 5.03
N VAL A 67 -3.98 1.61 3.89
CA VAL A 67 -3.69 2.41 2.70
C VAL A 67 -3.93 3.90 2.98
N SER A 68 -5.03 4.23 3.65
CA SER A 68 -5.35 5.61 4.02
C SER A 68 -4.27 6.20 4.93
N TYR A 69 -3.81 5.44 5.90
CA TYR A 69 -2.73 5.88 6.79
C TYR A 69 -1.49 6.28 6.00
N VAL A 70 -1.06 5.41 5.10
CA VAL A 70 0.15 5.63 4.31
C VAL A 70 0.00 6.86 3.42
N LEU A 71 -1.09 6.94 2.66
CA LEU A 71 -1.28 8.02 1.69
C LEU A 71 -1.53 9.36 2.38
N ARG A 72 -2.26 9.39 3.48
CA ARG A 72 -2.44 10.63 4.23
C ARG A 72 -1.14 11.15 4.81
N ASN A 73 -0.34 10.27 5.39
CA ASN A 73 0.95 10.67 5.96
C ASN A 73 1.95 11.10 4.90
N ALA A 74 1.76 10.68 3.66
CA ALA A 74 2.59 11.12 2.54
C ALA A 74 2.04 12.39 1.86
N GLY A 75 0.92 12.94 2.35
CA GLY A 75 0.30 14.11 1.76
C GLY A 75 -0.41 13.84 0.45
N LEU A 76 -0.81 12.60 0.19
CA LEU A 76 -1.36 12.15 -1.08
C LEU A 76 -2.87 11.92 -1.04
N MET A 77 -3.50 12.12 0.08
CA MET A 77 -4.95 12.17 0.24
C MET A 77 -5.30 12.93 1.51
N GLU A 78 -6.53 13.40 1.60
CA GLU A 78 -6.96 14.23 2.74
C GLU A 78 -7.69 13.43 3.82
N ASP A 79 -8.61 12.55 3.41
CA ASP A 79 -9.44 11.80 4.35
C ASP A 79 -9.38 10.31 4.08
N GLN A 80 -9.57 9.51 5.13
CA GLN A 80 -9.65 8.06 5.00
C GLN A 80 -10.86 7.67 4.15
N MET A 81 -10.70 6.59 3.38
CA MET A 81 -11.74 6.05 2.53
C MET A 81 -11.88 4.54 2.70
N PRO A 82 -13.08 3.98 2.46
CA PRO A 82 -13.22 2.54 2.30
C PRO A 82 -12.58 2.06 0.98
N SER A 83 -12.40 0.75 0.84
CA SER A 83 -11.68 0.18 -0.31
C SER A 83 -12.29 0.61 -1.65
N ARG A 84 -13.61 0.66 -1.77
CA ARG A 84 -14.23 1.07 -3.03
C ARG A 84 -13.99 2.54 -3.36
N GLY A 85 -13.68 3.39 -2.39
CA GLY A 85 -13.31 4.78 -2.65
C GLY A 85 -12.02 4.88 -3.47
N PHE A 86 -11.14 3.90 -3.34
CA PHE A 86 -9.89 3.88 -4.08
C PHE A 86 -10.06 3.51 -5.55
N LEU A 87 -11.21 3.03 -5.96
CA LEU A 87 -11.47 2.72 -7.37
C LEU A 87 -11.32 3.96 -8.27
N ASN A 88 -11.54 5.14 -7.71
CA ASN A 88 -11.44 6.40 -8.45
C ASN A 88 -10.31 7.30 -7.94
N TYR A 89 -9.43 6.75 -7.11
CA TYR A 89 -8.34 7.52 -6.54
C TYR A 89 -7.33 7.92 -7.63
N GLY A 90 -6.82 9.13 -7.56
CA GLY A 90 -5.72 9.57 -8.40
C GLY A 90 -5.97 9.38 -9.89
N ARG A 91 -4.97 8.84 -10.59
CA ARG A 91 -5.01 8.59 -12.02
C ARG A 91 -5.02 7.10 -12.30
N ARG A 92 -5.46 6.73 -13.50
CA ARG A 92 -5.50 5.33 -13.94
C ARG A 92 -4.11 4.77 -14.17
N GLY A 93 -3.97 3.49 -13.87
CA GLY A 93 -2.81 2.69 -14.24
C GLY A 93 -1.76 2.64 -13.16
N HIS A 94 -0.66 1.96 -13.50
CA HIS A 94 0.50 1.85 -12.64
C HIS A 94 1.13 3.21 -12.41
N GLY A 95 1.55 3.47 -11.17
CA GLY A 95 2.43 4.59 -10.90
C GLY A 95 3.88 4.22 -11.18
N GLN A 96 4.70 5.23 -11.34
CA GLN A 96 6.14 5.02 -11.42
C GLN A 96 6.70 4.57 -10.06
N TRP A 97 6.16 5.11 -8.98
CA TRP A 97 6.62 4.84 -7.63
C TRP A 97 5.58 4.19 -6.75
N ILE A 98 4.32 4.61 -6.86
CA ILE A 98 3.22 4.14 -6.00
C ILE A 98 2.07 3.68 -6.87
N THR A 99 1.62 2.45 -6.66
CA THR A 99 0.42 1.92 -7.29
C THR A 99 -0.55 1.49 -6.20
N VAL A 100 -1.80 1.94 -6.34
CA VAL A 100 -2.93 1.50 -5.51
C VAL A 100 -3.66 0.42 -6.28
N CYS A 101 -3.75 -0.77 -5.70
CA CYS A 101 -4.46 -1.90 -6.29
C CYS A 101 -5.78 -2.07 -5.55
N ALA A 102 -6.90 -1.74 -6.19
CA ALA A 102 -8.18 -1.63 -5.51
C ALA A 102 -9.29 -2.43 -6.19
N ARG A 103 -10.15 -3.00 -5.38
CA ARG A 103 -11.43 -3.58 -5.80
C ARG A 103 -12.44 -3.39 -4.67
N ASN A 104 -13.70 -3.74 -4.93
CA ASN A 104 -14.65 -3.82 -3.81
C ASN A 104 -14.15 -4.87 -2.83
N GLY A 105 -14.02 -4.47 -1.57
CA GLY A 105 -13.65 -5.37 -0.49
C GLY A 105 -12.18 -5.49 -0.20
N HIS A 106 -11.29 -4.94 -1.05
CA HIS A 106 -9.85 -4.96 -0.74
C HIS A 106 -9.09 -3.88 -1.47
N VAL A 107 -8.02 -3.41 -0.85
CA VAL A 107 -7.07 -2.47 -1.45
C VAL A 107 -5.70 -2.68 -0.81
N PHE A 108 -4.66 -2.55 -1.62
CA PHE A 108 -3.29 -2.60 -1.13
C PHE A 108 -2.39 -1.70 -1.99
N LEU A 109 -1.15 -1.53 -1.55
CA LEU A 109 -0.18 -0.65 -2.21
C LEU A 109 1.01 -1.44 -2.73
N VAL A 110 1.60 -0.93 -3.80
CA VAL A 110 2.97 -1.27 -4.21
C VAL A 110 3.76 0.04 -4.20
N ILE A 111 4.81 0.10 -3.40
CA ILE A 111 5.61 1.32 -3.22
C ILE A 111 7.06 0.97 -3.54
N ALA A 112 7.62 1.62 -4.53
CA ALA A 112 8.99 1.36 -4.98
C ALA A 112 9.23 -0.14 -5.17
N GLY A 113 8.30 -0.82 -5.83
CA GLY A 113 8.39 -2.24 -6.15
C GLY A 113 8.03 -3.21 -5.03
N LEU A 114 7.70 -2.74 -3.84
CA LEU A 114 7.43 -3.59 -2.68
C LEU A 114 5.95 -3.49 -2.28
N ARG A 115 5.28 -4.62 -2.16
CA ARG A 115 3.86 -4.67 -1.80
C ARG A 115 3.66 -4.45 -0.30
N PHE A 116 2.71 -3.58 0.04
CA PHE A 116 2.26 -3.35 1.41
C PHE A 116 0.78 -3.69 1.50
N ASP A 117 0.42 -4.68 2.29
CA ASP A 117 -0.89 -5.33 2.21
C ASP A 117 -1.26 -5.91 3.57
N THR A 118 -2.54 -5.81 3.92
CA THR A 118 -3.04 -6.44 5.14
C THR A 118 -3.38 -7.92 4.94
N TYR A 119 -3.52 -8.36 3.68
CA TYR A 119 -3.84 -9.75 3.41
C TYR A 119 -2.57 -10.54 3.13
N GLY A 120 -2.32 -11.52 3.97
CA GLY A 120 -1.22 -12.45 3.81
C GLY A 120 -1.58 -13.59 2.87
N ARG A 121 -0.84 -14.68 2.97
CA ARG A 121 -1.02 -15.81 2.06
C ARG A 121 -2.40 -16.46 2.21
N TYR A 122 -2.93 -16.50 3.41
CA TYR A 122 -4.16 -17.25 3.71
C TYR A 122 -5.23 -16.43 4.40
N ARG A 123 -4.90 -15.26 4.92
CA ARG A 123 -5.86 -14.48 5.71
C ARG A 123 -5.42 -13.03 5.86
N GLN A 124 -6.34 -12.22 6.37
CA GLN A 124 -6.04 -10.87 6.84
C GLN A 124 -5.29 -10.97 8.17
N ASP A 125 -4.02 -10.64 8.18
CA ASP A 125 -3.19 -10.69 9.38
C ASP A 125 -2.60 -9.34 9.76
N GLY A 126 -2.98 -8.29 9.04
CA GLY A 126 -2.57 -6.94 9.34
C GLY A 126 -1.54 -6.39 8.36
N PRO A 127 -1.27 -5.07 8.45
CA PRO A 127 -0.39 -4.41 7.49
C PRO A 127 1.04 -4.94 7.59
N ARG A 128 1.56 -5.38 6.44
CA ARG A 128 2.92 -5.92 6.33
C ARG A 128 3.48 -5.69 4.96
N TRP A 129 4.79 -5.51 4.90
CA TRP A 129 5.52 -5.64 3.65
C TRP A 129 5.52 -7.11 3.23
N ARG A 130 5.24 -7.35 1.94
CA ARG A 130 5.14 -8.70 1.40
C ARG A 130 6.08 -8.86 0.22
N THR A 131 6.75 -10.01 0.16
CA THR A 131 7.66 -10.34 -0.95
C THR A 131 7.11 -11.45 -1.83
N ASP A 132 6.06 -12.14 -1.40
CA ASP A 132 5.39 -13.14 -2.22
C ASP A 132 4.52 -12.47 -3.28
N SER A 133 4.25 -13.20 -4.37
CA SER A 133 3.41 -12.68 -5.43
C SER A 133 1.95 -12.66 -5.02
N ARG A 134 1.20 -11.73 -5.61
CA ARG A 134 -0.23 -11.62 -5.42
C ARG A 134 -0.91 -11.34 -6.74
N SER A 135 -1.98 -12.06 -7.04
CA SER A 135 -2.81 -11.77 -8.21
C SER A 135 -3.49 -10.41 -8.05
N ILE A 136 -3.47 -9.64 -9.14
CA ILE A 136 -4.22 -8.39 -9.23
C ILE A 136 -5.47 -8.52 -10.08
N ARG A 137 -5.87 -9.76 -10.35
CA ARG A 137 -7.11 -10.02 -11.10
C ARG A 137 -8.29 -9.36 -10.40
N GLY A 138 -9.10 -8.65 -11.17
CA GLY A 138 -10.27 -7.94 -10.65
C GLY A 138 -9.97 -6.64 -9.91
N HIS A 139 -8.69 -6.26 -9.80
CA HIS A 139 -8.31 -4.98 -9.22
C HIS A 139 -8.19 -3.91 -10.30
N VAL A 140 -8.59 -2.70 -9.98
CA VAL A 140 -8.19 -1.54 -10.77
C VAL A 140 -6.89 -0.99 -10.21
N LEU A 141 -6.06 -0.46 -11.09
CA LEU A 141 -4.78 0.12 -10.71
C LEU A 141 -4.89 1.64 -10.79
N ARG A 142 -4.50 2.30 -9.73
CA ARG A 142 -4.53 3.75 -9.61
C ARG A 142 -3.20 4.24 -9.07
N HIS A 143 -2.90 5.52 -9.26
CA HIS A 143 -1.68 6.09 -8.69
C HIS A 143 -1.87 7.57 -8.38
N PRO A 144 -1.16 8.11 -7.39
CA PRO A 144 -1.16 9.55 -7.16
C PRO A 144 -0.48 10.26 -8.34
N PRO A 145 -1.00 11.40 -8.77
CA PRO A 145 -0.41 12.12 -9.92
C PRO A 145 1.08 12.37 -9.72
N GLY A 146 1.86 12.05 -10.76
CA GLY A 146 3.31 12.25 -10.75
C GLY A 146 4.12 11.20 -10.02
N LEU A 147 3.50 10.25 -9.43
CA LEU A 147 4.17 9.21 -8.66
C LEU A 147 3.78 7.83 -9.15
#